data_8e049a329628ae05e029d477c4030228
#
_entry.id   8e049a329628ae05e029d477c4030228
#
_cell.length_a   1.000
_cell.length_b   1.000
_cell.length_c   1.000
_cell.angle_alpha   90.00
_cell.angle_beta   90.00
_cell.angle_gamma   90.00
#
_symmetry.space_group_name_H-M   'P 1'
#
loop_
_entity.id
_entity.type
_entity.pdbx_description
1 polymer ?
#
loop_
_entity_poly.entity_id
_entity_poly.type
_entity_poly.pdbx_seq_one_letter_code
_entity_poly.pdbx_strand_id
1 'polypeptide(L)'
;MSVCIFRLEQSICLVGQNTREKLRQYVEQVSQILSERGNVYCGISEEQIGYTALSVLYLQAKAADAVCRIRKKQVLCYSDLGVYQILFGVKDRKILEQFSESVLGALVQYDTRNHTDYLEVLYRYLSTECSVQQTADQMQVHRNTINYKLRQIREILQTDLGQEARVQIYLAYLIRDML
;
A
#
# COMPACT_ATOMS: atom_id res chain seq x y z
N MET A 1 -0.87 7.13 32.18
CA MET A 1 -1.55 6.91 30.89
C MET A 1 -2.59 5.83 31.11
N SER A 2 -3.88 6.17 30.96
CA SER A 2 -4.94 5.14 31.01
C SER A 2 -5.06 4.49 29.64
N VAL A 3 -4.75 3.21 29.55
CA VAL A 3 -4.85 2.43 28.31
C VAL A 3 -5.76 1.24 28.54
N CYS A 4 -6.75 1.08 27.69
CA CYS A 4 -7.56 -0.11 27.65
C CYS A 4 -7.03 -1.02 26.56
N ILE A 5 -6.75 -2.28 26.87
CA ILE A 5 -6.24 -3.28 25.93
C ILE A 5 -7.28 -4.39 25.82
N PHE A 6 -7.68 -4.73 24.60
CA PHE A 6 -8.63 -5.81 24.34
C PHE A 6 -8.33 -6.48 23.00
N ARG A 7 -8.81 -7.69 22.84
CA ARG A 7 -8.71 -8.42 21.58
C ARG A 7 -9.99 -8.21 20.76
N LEU A 8 -9.82 -7.86 19.51
CA LEU A 8 -10.90 -7.76 18.54
C LEU A 8 -10.50 -8.49 17.25
N GLU A 9 -11.28 -9.50 16.86
CA GLU A 9 -10.94 -10.39 15.74
C GLU A 9 -9.55 -11.03 15.95
N GLN A 10 -8.63 -10.79 15.03
CA GLN A 10 -7.23 -11.29 15.08
C GLN A 10 -6.22 -10.22 15.56
N SER A 11 -6.72 -9.07 16.01
CA SER A 11 -5.89 -7.94 16.40
C SER A 11 -5.98 -7.65 17.90
N ILE A 12 -4.93 -7.09 18.47
CA ILE A 12 -4.93 -6.48 19.80
C ILE A 12 -5.14 -4.99 19.62
N CYS A 13 -6.20 -4.45 20.22
CA CYS A 13 -6.54 -3.05 20.17
C CYS A 13 -6.14 -2.35 21.46
N LEU A 14 -5.48 -1.20 21.31
CA LEU A 14 -5.18 -0.30 22.41
C LEU A 14 -5.98 0.98 22.24
N VAL A 15 -6.74 1.34 23.27
CA VAL A 15 -7.44 2.64 23.35
C VAL A 15 -6.86 3.42 24.52
N GLY A 16 -6.31 4.58 24.23
CA GLY A 16 -5.69 5.43 25.24
C GLY A 16 -6.15 6.87 25.16
N GLN A 17 -6.30 7.50 26.34
CA GLN A 17 -6.53 8.94 26.43
C GLN A 17 -5.18 9.64 26.45
N ASN A 18 -4.65 9.97 25.27
CA ASN A 18 -3.37 10.67 25.15
C ASN A 18 -3.21 11.32 23.77
N THR A 19 -2.16 12.13 23.59
CA THR A 19 -1.81 12.64 22.27
C THR A 19 -1.30 11.54 21.36
N ARG A 20 -1.53 11.66 20.06
CA ARG A 20 -1.04 10.75 19.02
C ARG A 20 0.46 10.49 19.16
N GLU A 21 1.24 11.52 19.42
CA GLU A 21 2.69 11.45 19.56
C GLU A 21 3.12 10.51 20.71
N LYS A 22 2.51 10.63 21.87
CA LYS A 22 2.80 9.76 23.01
C LYS A 22 2.35 8.33 22.77
N LEU A 23 1.21 8.15 22.12
CA LEU A 23 0.73 6.82 21.75
C LEU A 23 1.68 6.17 20.73
N ARG A 24 2.14 6.92 19.73
CA ARG A 24 3.11 6.45 18.74
C ARG A 24 4.41 6.00 19.39
N GLN A 25 5.01 6.81 20.25
CA GLN A 25 6.23 6.44 20.99
C GLN A 25 6.05 5.17 21.80
N TYR A 26 4.92 5.04 22.48
CA TYR A 26 4.61 3.82 23.25
C TYR A 26 4.49 2.59 22.33
N VAL A 27 3.77 2.71 21.24
CA VAL A 27 3.57 1.63 20.27
C VAL A 27 4.88 1.24 19.60
N GLU A 28 5.74 2.20 19.25
CA GLU A 28 7.07 1.93 18.69
C GLU A 28 7.95 1.13 19.67
N GLN A 29 7.96 1.50 20.94
CA GLN A 29 8.69 0.75 21.99
C GLN A 29 8.17 -0.68 22.14
N VAL A 30 6.85 -0.85 22.22
CA VAL A 30 6.22 -2.17 22.32
C VAL A 30 6.48 -3.01 21.06
N SER A 31 6.38 -2.41 19.89
CA SER A 31 6.65 -3.09 18.62
C SER A 31 8.10 -3.56 18.53
N GLN A 32 9.05 -2.77 19.00
CA GLN A 32 10.46 -3.15 19.04
C GLN A 32 10.70 -4.37 19.93
N ILE A 33 10.12 -4.39 21.14
CA ILE A 33 10.23 -5.54 22.05
C ILE A 33 9.59 -6.80 21.45
N LEU A 34 8.44 -6.65 20.79
CA LEU A 34 7.71 -7.78 20.22
C LEU A 34 8.36 -8.29 18.92
N SER A 35 9.08 -7.44 18.19
CA SER A 35 9.75 -7.82 16.92
C SER A 35 10.81 -8.91 17.09
N GLU A 36 11.34 -9.10 18.29
CA GLU A 36 12.22 -10.23 18.62
C GLU A 36 11.52 -11.60 18.50
N ARG A 37 10.19 -11.61 18.55
CA ARG A 37 9.35 -12.82 18.49
C ARG A 37 8.63 -13.03 17.15
N GLY A 38 8.74 -12.05 16.24
CA GLY A 38 8.12 -12.11 14.92
C GLY A 38 7.77 -10.73 14.35
N ASN A 39 7.24 -10.70 13.13
CA ASN A 39 6.83 -9.46 12.50
C ASN A 39 5.57 -8.90 13.18
N VAL A 40 5.70 -7.73 13.78
CA VAL A 40 4.60 -6.99 14.42
C VAL A 40 4.28 -5.76 13.58
N TYR A 41 3.01 -5.57 13.27
CA TYR A 41 2.50 -4.42 12.54
C TYR A 41 1.50 -3.67 13.42
N CYS A 42 1.57 -2.35 13.44
CA CYS A 42 0.74 -1.50 14.28
C CYS A 42 0.21 -0.30 13.50
N GLY A 43 -1.10 -0.23 13.33
CA GLY A 43 -1.77 0.94 12.79
C GLY A 43 -2.27 1.87 13.90
N ILE A 44 -2.05 3.16 13.76
CA ILE A 44 -2.50 4.20 14.70
C ILE A 44 -3.54 5.09 14.01
N SER A 45 -4.70 5.27 14.64
CA SER A 45 -5.74 6.19 14.19
C SER A 45 -5.39 7.64 14.43
N GLU A 46 -6.23 8.55 13.90
CA GLU A 46 -6.22 9.96 14.31
C GLU A 46 -6.71 10.11 15.75
N GLU A 47 -6.47 11.31 16.30
CA GLU A 47 -7.04 11.73 17.58
C GLU A 47 -8.46 12.25 17.39
N GLN A 48 -9.37 11.90 18.29
CA GLN A 48 -10.71 12.49 18.33
C GLN A 48 -11.17 12.70 19.76
N ILE A 49 -11.95 13.76 19.95
CA ILE A 49 -12.56 14.08 21.23
C ILE A 49 -13.93 13.37 21.33
N GLY A 50 -14.13 12.59 22.38
CA GLY A 50 -15.40 11.90 22.65
C GLY A 50 -15.43 10.42 22.22
N TYR A 51 -16.38 9.68 22.80
CA TYR A 51 -16.47 8.22 22.62
C TYR A 51 -17.25 7.80 21.38
N THR A 52 -18.03 8.70 20.77
CA THR A 52 -18.86 8.39 19.59
C THR A 52 -18.07 8.08 18.33
N ALA A 53 -16.79 8.36 18.34
CA ALA A 53 -15.88 8.17 17.20
C ALA A 53 -15.09 6.85 17.24
N LEU A 54 -15.26 5.98 18.24
CA LEU A 54 -14.44 4.77 18.41
C LEU A 54 -14.48 3.84 17.18
N SER A 55 -15.64 3.71 16.54
CA SER A 55 -15.77 2.89 15.32
C SER A 55 -14.96 3.46 14.16
N VAL A 56 -14.93 4.79 14.00
CA VAL A 56 -14.14 5.46 12.96
C VAL A 56 -12.66 5.31 13.26
N LEU A 57 -12.24 5.53 14.51
CA LEU A 57 -10.85 5.37 14.95
C LEU A 57 -10.36 3.94 14.76
N TYR A 58 -11.21 2.95 15.05
CA TYR A 58 -10.88 1.55 14.80
C TYR A 58 -10.67 1.26 13.31
N LEU A 59 -11.54 1.76 12.43
CA LEU A 59 -11.39 1.59 10.98
C LEU A 59 -10.13 2.27 10.46
N GLN A 60 -9.79 3.45 10.97
CA GLN A 60 -8.55 4.15 10.64
C GLN A 60 -7.30 3.35 11.06
N ALA A 61 -7.29 2.85 12.30
CA ALA A 61 -6.19 2.03 12.80
C ALA A 61 -6.06 0.72 12.01
N LYS A 62 -7.18 0.09 11.67
CA LYS A 62 -7.21 -1.13 10.83
C LYS A 62 -6.68 -0.87 9.41
N ALA A 63 -7.02 0.26 8.80
CA ALA A 63 -6.47 0.67 7.52
C ALA A 63 -4.95 0.90 7.61
N ALA A 64 -4.49 1.57 8.66
CA ALA A 64 -3.06 1.80 8.88
C ALA A 64 -2.30 0.48 9.11
N ASP A 65 -2.85 -0.47 9.88
CA ASP A 65 -2.27 -1.82 10.06
C ASP A 65 -2.16 -2.57 8.71
N ALA A 66 -3.19 -2.53 7.88
CA ALA A 66 -3.15 -3.15 6.56
C ALA A 66 -2.03 -2.57 5.68
N VAL A 67 -1.87 -1.24 5.65
CA VAL A 67 -0.79 -0.59 4.91
C VAL A 67 0.58 -0.86 5.52
N CYS A 68 0.69 -1.03 6.86
CA CYS A 68 1.93 -1.49 7.49
C CYS A 68 2.39 -2.82 6.88
N ARG A 69 1.48 -3.77 6.70
CA ARG A 69 1.78 -5.09 6.13
C ARG A 69 2.21 -5.00 4.66
N ILE A 70 1.49 -4.22 3.85
CA ILE A 70 1.81 -3.97 2.44
C ILE A 70 3.20 -3.36 2.30
N ARG A 71 3.49 -2.31 3.07
CA ARG A 71 4.76 -1.56 3.00
C ARG A 71 5.89 -2.17 3.83
N LYS A 72 5.62 -3.25 4.57
CA LYS A 72 6.55 -3.89 5.53
C LYS A 72 7.12 -2.90 6.55
N LYS A 73 6.31 -1.95 6.99
CA LYS A 73 6.65 -0.98 8.05
C LYS A 73 5.99 -1.42 9.36
N GLN A 74 6.73 -1.34 10.46
CA GLN A 74 6.23 -1.78 11.76
C GLN A 74 5.09 -0.90 12.29
N VAL A 75 5.18 0.42 12.12
CA VAL A 75 4.21 1.38 12.64
C VAL A 75 3.88 2.42 11.58
N LEU A 76 2.60 2.70 11.39
CA LEU A 76 2.09 3.80 10.57
C LEU A 76 0.91 4.48 11.27
N CYS A 77 0.85 5.80 11.16
CA CYS A 77 -0.33 6.57 11.51
C CYS A 77 -1.28 6.69 10.30
N TYR A 78 -2.57 6.80 10.56
CA TYR A 78 -3.57 6.98 9.49
C TYR A 78 -3.27 8.20 8.61
N SER A 79 -2.79 9.32 9.19
CA SER A 79 -2.33 10.50 8.45
C SER A 79 -1.23 10.22 7.43
N ASP A 80 -0.41 9.20 7.66
CA ASP A 80 0.75 8.89 6.82
C ASP A 80 0.39 7.99 5.62
N LEU A 81 -0.87 7.58 5.51
CA LEU A 81 -1.34 6.65 4.48
C LEU A 81 -1.44 7.27 3.09
N GLY A 82 -1.56 8.61 3.00
CA GLY A 82 -1.72 9.28 1.71
C GLY A 82 -2.97 8.80 0.97
N VAL A 83 -2.81 8.39 -0.29
CA VAL A 83 -3.91 7.95 -1.15
C VAL A 83 -4.67 6.72 -0.61
N TYR A 84 -4.04 5.90 0.21
CA TYR A 84 -4.72 4.76 0.84
C TYR A 84 -5.89 5.18 1.74
N GLN A 85 -5.87 6.40 2.32
CA GLN A 85 -7.02 6.92 3.09
C GLN A 85 -8.28 6.96 2.22
N ILE A 86 -8.13 7.38 0.97
CA ILE A 86 -9.23 7.44 -0.01
C ILE A 86 -9.66 6.02 -0.39
N LEU A 87 -8.71 5.15 -0.70
CA LEU A 87 -8.99 3.78 -1.13
C LEU A 87 -9.71 2.97 -0.04
N PHE A 88 -9.29 3.09 1.22
CA PHE A 88 -9.99 2.45 2.34
C PHE A 88 -11.36 3.07 2.65
N GLY A 89 -11.61 4.32 2.20
CA GLY A 89 -12.90 4.98 2.28
C GLY A 89 -13.94 4.45 1.28
N VAL A 90 -13.52 3.76 0.23
CA VAL A 90 -14.43 3.15 -0.75
C VAL A 90 -15.11 1.93 -0.14
N LYS A 91 -16.43 2.03 0.07
CA LYS A 91 -17.21 0.96 0.70
C LYS A 91 -17.40 -0.26 -0.20
N ASP A 92 -17.64 -0.02 -1.49
CA ASP A 92 -17.82 -1.10 -2.47
C ASP A 92 -16.46 -1.45 -3.09
N ARG A 93 -15.90 -2.55 -2.62
CA ARG A 93 -14.60 -3.04 -3.12
C ARG A 93 -14.63 -3.46 -4.58
N LYS A 94 -15.79 -3.81 -5.13
CA LYS A 94 -15.91 -4.16 -6.55
C LYS A 94 -15.52 -3.01 -7.48
N ILE A 95 -15.75 -1.77 -7.04
CA ILE A 95 -15.30 -0.58 -7.79
C ILE A 95 -13.78 -0.57 -7.93
N LEU A 96 -13.06 -0.86 -6.83
CA LEU A 96 -11.60 -0.93 -6.84
C LEU A 96 -11.09 -2.09 -7.68
N GLU A 97 -11.69 -3.28 -7.54
CA GLU A 97 -11.36 -4.47 -8.34
C GLU A 97 -11.53 -4.20 -9.84
N GLN A 98 -12.70 -3.67 -10.24
CA GLN A 98 -13.00 -3.34 -11.62
C GLN A 98 -12.04 -2.28 -12.19
N PHE A 99 -11.71 -1.26 -11.42
CA PHE A 99 -10.74 -0.26 -11.84
C PHE A 99 -9.36 -0.88 -12.06
N SER A 100 -8.86 -1.67 -11.09
CA SER A 100 -7.55 -2.32 -11.21
C SER A 100 -7.50 -3.28 -12.40
N GLU A 101 -8.57 -4.07 -12.61
CA GLU A 101 -8.69 -4.99 -13.74
C GLU A 101 -8.77 -4.25 -15.07
N SER A 102 -9.51 -3.15 -15.16
CA SER A 102 -9.59 -2.35 -16.40
C SER A 102 -8.26 -1.74 -16.82
N VAL A 103 -7.40 -1.40 -15.86
CA VAL A 103 -6.10 -0.74 -16.09
C VAL A 103 -4.97 -1.75 -16.31
N LEU A 104 -4.89 -2.80 -15.48
CA LEU A 104 -3.76 -3.74 -15.48
C LEU A 104 -4.12 -5.14 -15.96
N GLY A 105 -5.40 -5.47 -16.13
CA GLY A 105 -5.85 -6.82 -16.41
C GLY A 105 -5.23 -7.44 -17.66
N ALA A 106 -5.12 -6.67 -18.75
CA ALA A 106 -4.48 -7.12 -19.99
C ALA A 106 -2.99 -7.51 -19.77
N LEU A 107 -2.26 -6.72 -18.97
CA LEU A 107 -0.86 -6.98 -18.66
C LEU A 107 -0.69 -8.19 -17.74
N VAL A 108 -1.57 -8.32 -16.73
CA VAL A 108 -1.60 -9.48 -15.83
C VAL A 108 -1.86 -10.77 -16.59
N GLN A 109 -2.83 -10.76 -17.50
CA GLN A 109 -3.14 -11.92 -18.34
C GLN A 109 -2.00 -12.27 -19.28
N TYR A 110 -1.34 -11.26 -19.86
CA TYR A 110 -0.19 -11.46 -20.72
C TYR A 110 0.97 -12.10 -19.96
N ASP A 111 1.35 -11.57 -18.80
CA ASP A 111 2.43 -12.11 -17.95
C ASP A 111 2.14 -13.56 -17.53
N THR A 112 0.88 -13.85 -17.15
CA THR A 112 0.48 -15.20 -16.76
C THR A 112 0.61 -16.21 -17.92
N ARG A 113 0.23 -15.82 -19.14
CA ARG A 113 0.25 -16.71 -20.31
C ARG A 113 1.65 -16.91 -20.87
N ASN A 114 2.49 -15.87 -20.82
CA ASN A 114 3.80 -15.85 -21.47
C ASN A 114 4.96 -15.99 -20.48
N HIS A 115 4.68 -16.13 -19.18
CA HIS A 115 5.68 -16.19 -18.12
C HIS A 115 6.66 -15.02 -18.16
N THR A 116 6.13 -13.82 -18.41
CA THR A 116 6.90 -12.57 -18.45
C THR A 116 6.80 -11.83 -17.10
N ASP A 117 7.61 -10.78 -16.95
CA ASP A 117 7.73 -9.96 -15.74
C ASP A 117 7.33 -8.49 -16.00
N TYR A 118 6.47 -8.25 -16.97
CA TYR A 118 6.16 -6.89 -17.43
C TYR A 118 5.46 -6.04 -16.38
N LEU A 119 4.65 -6.68 -15.54
CA LEU A 119 4.02 -6.02 -14.40
C LEU A 119 5.08 -5.49 -13.41
N GLU A 120 6.09 -6.29 -13.09
CA GLU A 120 7.17 -5.88 -12.20
C GLU A 120 8.02 -4.76 -12.84
N VAL A 121 8.36 -4.90 -14.11
CA VAL A 121 9.10 -3.86 -14.87
C VAL A 121 8.38 -2.53 -14.84
N LEU A 122 7.06 -2.53 -15.10
CA LEU A 122 6.25 -1.33 -15.11
C LEU A 122 6.18 -0.67 -13.72
N TYR A 123 5.98 -1.46 -12.67
CA TYR A 123 5.99 -0.97 -11.28
C TYR A 123 7.32 -0.31 -10.93
N ARG A 124 8.44 -0.97 -11.22
CA ARG A 124 9.78 -0.44 -10.95
C ARG A 124 10.06 0.82 -11.76
N TYR A 125 9.65 0.84 -13.02
CA TYR A 125 9.78 2.02 -13.88
C TYR A 125 9.03 3.22 -13.30
N LEU A 126 7.82 3.05 -12.83
CA LEU A 126 7.07 4.13 -12.16
C LEU A 126 7.71 4.54 -10.82
N SER A 127 8.23 3.59 -10.06
CA SER A 127 8.89 3.85 -8.76
C SER A 127 10.24 4.56 -8.88
N THR A 128 10.87 4.51 -10.06
CA THR A 128 12.15 5.20 -10.38
C THR A 128 11.93 6.48 -11.18
N GLU A 129 10.80 7.15 -10.98
CA GLU A 129 10.44 8.39 -11.68
C GLU A 129 10.53 8.25 -13.20
N CYS A 130 10.21 7.07 -13.72
CA CYS A 130 10.29 6.71 -15.13
C CYS A 130 11.71 6.73 -15.73
N SER A 131 12.72 6.51 -14.91
CA SER A 131 14.11 6.41 -15.34
C SER A 131 14.43 4.98 -15.82
N VAL A 132 14.63 4.83 -17.13
CA VAL A 132 15.02 3.53 -17.73
C VAL A 132 16.34 3.03 -17.14
N GLN A 133 17.31 3.92 -16.89
CA GLN A 133 18.61 3.55 -16.36
C GLN A 133 18.48 3.02 -14.92
N GLN A 134 17.79 3.74 -14.04
CA GLN A 134 17.60 3.31 -12.66
C GLN A 134 16.78 2.01 -12.57
N THR A 135 15.77 1.85 -13.44
CA THR A 135 15.02 0.59 -13.54
C THR A 135 15.90 -0.57 -13.92
N ALA A 136 16.78 -0.37 -14.93
CA ALA A 136 17.72 -1.38 -15.41
C ALA A 136 18.71 -1.78 -14.29
N ASP A 137 19.25 -0.80 -13.57
CA ASP A 137 20.17 -1.01 -12.46
C ASP A 137 19.49 -1.81 -11.32
N GLN A 138 18.26 -1.44 -10.93
CA GLN A 138 17.50 -2.15 -9.89
C GLN A 138 17.15 -3.59 -10.28
N MET A 139 16.89 -3.83 -11.56
CA MET A 139 16.57 -5.17 -12.08
C MET A 139 17.79 -5.95 -12.52
N GLN A 140 19.00 -5.37 -12.46
CA GLN A 140 20.26 -5.98 -12.88
C GLN A 140 20.25 -6.46 -14.34
N VAL A 141 19.63 -5.67 -15.22
CA VAL A 141 19.56 -5.93 -16.66
C VAL A 141 20.07 -4.75 -17.47
N HIS A 142 20.35 -4.98 -18.76
CA HIS A 142 20.76 -3.89 -19.64
C HIS A 142 19.60 -2.94 -19.96
N ARG A 143 19.86 -1.63 -20.09
CA ARG A 143 18.82 -0.62 -20.38
C ARG A 143 18.01 -0.91 -21.65
N ASN A 144 18.62 -1.56 -22.65
CA ASN A 144 17.92 -1.94 -23.87
C ASN A 144 16.83 -2.99 -23.61
N THR A 145 17.04 -3.88 -22.63
CA THR A 145 16.04 -4.85 -22.20
C THR A 145 14.83 -4.14 -21.59
N ILE A 146 15.04 -3.13 -20.76
CA ILE A 146 13.95 -2.32 -20.20
C ILE A 146 13.21 -1.57 -21.31
N ASN A 147 13.92 -0.93 -22.23
CA ASN A 147 13.29 -0.24 -23.35
C ASN A 147 12.42 -1.20 -24.20
N TYR A 148 12.92 -2.39 -24.49
CA TYR A 148 12.14 -3.42 -25.20
C TYR A 148 10.87 -3.80 -24.44
N LYS A 149 10.99 -4.11 -23.13
CA LYS A 149 9.86 -4.47 -22.29
C LYS A 149 8.83 -3.34 -22.19
N LEU A 150 9.28 -2.10 -21.99
CA LEU A 150 8.38 -0.93 -21.96
C LEU A 150 7.65 -0.71 -23.29
N ARG A 151 8.27 -1.01 -24.42
CA ARG A 151 7.59 -0.98 -25.71
C ARG A 151 6.46 -2.01 -25.77
N GLN A 152 6.74 -3.25 -25.37
CA GLN A 152 5.71 -4.31 -25.31
C GLN A 152 4.57 -3.95 -24.34
N ILE A 153 4.90 -3.40 -23.17
CA ILE A 153 3.91 -2.93 -22.18
C ILE A 153 2.98 -1.87 -22.79
N ARG A 154 3.54 -0.89 -23.53
CA ARG A 154 2.72 0.13 -24.22
C ARG A 154 1.78 -0.47 -25.24
N GLU A 155 2.23 -1.45 -26.01
CA GLU A 155 1.43 -2.17 -27.01
C GLU A 155 0.29 -2.97 -26.32
N ILE A 156 0.59 -3.68 -25.21
CA ILE A 156 -0.41 -4.48 -24.48
C ILE A 156 -1.46 -3.60 -23.81
N LEU A 157 -1.03 -2.53 -23.13
CA LEU A 157 -1.93 -1.61 -22.42
C LEU A 157 -2.54 -0.53 -23.33
N GLN A 158 -2.15 -0.47 -24.61
CA GLN A 158 -2.57 0.53 -25.58
C GLN A 158 -2.41 1.98 -25.05
N THR A 159 -1.28 2.27 -24.41
CA THR A 159 -0.98 3.56 -23.78
C THR A 159 0.42 4.04 -24.13
N ASP A 160 0.60 5.35 -24.20
CA ASP A 160 1.92 5.98 -24.34
C ASP A 160 2.69 6.08 -23.00
N LEU A 161 2.07 5.70 -21.90
CA LEU A 161 2.53 5.94 -20.52
C LEU A 161 2.70 7.44 -20.21
N GLY A 162 1.82 8.27 -20.75
CA GLY A 162 1.70 9.69 -20.41
C GLY A 162 1.34 9.91 -18.94
N GLN A 163 1.33 11.16 -18.50
CA GLN A 163 1.15 11.51 -17.08
C GLN A 163 -0.13 10.92 -16.49
N GLU A 164 -1.25 11.05 -17.18
CA GLU A 164 -2.54 10.54 -16.71
C GLU A 164 -2.54 9.00 -16.60
N ALA A 165 -2.04 8.31 -17.63
CA ALA A 165 -1.93 6.86 -17.63
C ALA A 165 -1.04 6.35 -16.48
N ARG A 166 0.06 7.03 -16.17
CA ARG A 166 0.96 6.68 -15.05
C ARG A 166 0.25 6.77 -13.70
N VAL A 167 -0.58 7.82 -13.51
CA VAL A 167 -1.38 7.98 -12.28
C VAL A 167 -2.38 6.84 -12.15
N GLN A 168 -3.12 6.51 -13.22
CA GLN A 168 -4.08 5.42 -13.21
C GLN A 168 -3.41 4.07 -12.95
N ILE A 169 -2.30 3.79 -13.62
CA ILE A 169 -1.52 2.57 -13.46
C ILE A 169 -0.98 2.45 -12.02
N TYR A 170 -0.39 3.52 -11.49
CA TYR A 170 0.13 3.51 -10.12
C TYR A 170 -0.99 3.29 -9.10
N LEU A 171 -2.15 3.93 -9.28
CA LEU A 171 -3.33 3.71 -8.44
C LEU A 171 -3.82 2.26 -8.53
N ALA A 172 -3.84 1.68 -9.72
CA ALA A 172 -4.23 0.28 -9.91
C ALA A 172 -3.29 -0.71 -9.20
N TYR A 173 -1.97 -0.43 -9.13
CA TYR A 173 -1.04 -1.20 -8.31
C TYR A 173 -1.36 -1.10 -6.82
N LEU A 174 -1.59 0.11 -6.30
CA LEU A 174 -1.93 0.29 -4.89
C LEU A 174 -3.21 -0.45 -4.49
N ILE A 175 -4.20 -0.44 -5.38
CA ILE A 175 -5.44 -1.20 -5.20
C ILE A 175 -5.16 -2.70 -5.18
N ARG A 176 -4.36 -3.19 -6.12
CA ARG A 176 -4.01 -4.61 -6.22
C ARG A 176 -3.28 -5.12 -4.98
N ASP A 177 -2.42 -4.30 -4.39
CA ASP A 177 -1.71 -4.64 -3.15
C ASP A 177 -2.64 -4.70 -1.93
N MET A 178 -3.82 -4.06 -2.01
CA MET A 178 -4.83 -4.04 -0.93
C MET A 178 -5.83 -5.21 -0.98
N LEU A 179 -6.04 -5.80 -2.17
CA LEU A 179 -7.05 -6.83 -2.42
C LEU A 179 -6.52 -8.22 -2.16
#